data_209091ba27ac577621d0fa99232d4cd5
#
_entry.id   209091ba27ac577621d0fa99232d4cd5
#
_cell.length_a   1.000
_cell.length_b   1.000
_cell.length_c   1.000
_cell.angle_alpha   90.00
_cell.angle_beta   90.00
_cell.angle_gamma   90.00
#
_symmetry.space_group_name_H-M   'P 1'
#
loop_
_entity.id
_entity.type
_entity.pdbx_description
1 polymer ?
#
loop_
_entity_poly.entity_id
_entity_poly.type
_entity_poly.pdbx_seq_one_letter_code
_entity_poly.pdbx_strand_id
1 'polypeptide(L)'
;VIYESGVELEHVYLPTPDCIISMLYVMADGASAEIAVVGNEGVVGIALFMGGGTTPSRAIVQSAGQAFQLKGRALTAEFARHSGLQILLLRYTQALITQMSQTAVCNRHHSVDQQLCRWLLLSLDRLASNRLTMTQELIANMLGVRREGVTESAGRLQKLGLIQYNRGHITVVDRPAL
;
A
#
# COMPACT_ATOMS: atom_id res chain seq x y z
N VAL A 1 7.91 2.60 10.36
CA VAL A 1 7.06 1.43 10.65
C VAL A 1 5.91 1.90 11.51
N ILE A 2 4.70 1.48 11.17
CA ILE A 2 3.48 1.71 11.97
C ILE A 2 3.32 0.55 12.98
N TYR A 3 3.35 -0.69 12.47
CA TYR A 3 3.40 -1.89 13.30
C TYR A 3 4.11 -3.04 12.57
N GLU A 4 4.62 -3.98 13.34
CA GLU A 4 5.25 -5.20 12.86
C GLU A 4 4.25 -6.37 12.78
N SER A 5 4.59 -7.38 11.96
CA SER A 5 3.83 -8.63 11.86
C SER A 5 3.74 -9.34 13.22
N GLY A 6 2.54 -9.84 13.56
CA GLY A 6 2.29 -10.61 14.77
C GLY A 6 2.19 -9.80 16.07
N VAL A 7 2.45 -8.49 16.03
CA VAL A 7 2.31 -7.62 17.20
C VAL A 7 0.83 -7.33 17.47
N GLU A 8 0.46 -7.23 18.74
CA GLU A 8 -0.89 -6.83 19.15
C GLU A 8 -1.16 -5.37 18.74
N LEU A 9 -2.28 -5.18 18.09
CA LEU A 9 -2.70 -3.88 17.58
C LEU A 9 -3.51 -3.15 18.66
N GLU A 10 -3.10 -1.95 19.01
CA GLU A 10 -3.83 -1.08 19.94
C GLU A 10 -4.60 0.03 19.25
N HIS A 11 -4.17 0.39 18.05
CA HIS A 11 -4.67 1.56 17.33
C HIS A 11 -5.00 1.23 15.89
N VAL A 12 -5.93 1.99 15.33
CA VAL A 12 -6.15 2.12 13.90
C VAL A 12 -5.62 3.48 13.43
N TYR A 13 -5.25 3.54 12.17
CA TYR A 13 -4.70 4.75 11.55
C TYR A 13 -5.50 5.10 10.30
N LEU A 14 -5.90 6.36 10.19
CA LEU A 14 -6.60 6.92 9.04
C LEU A 14 -5.66 7.93 8.38
N PRO A 15 -4.99 7.58 7.28
CA PRO A 15 -4.10 8.50 6.57
C PRO A 15 -4.85 9.73 6.06
N THR A 16 -4.19 10.88 6.08
CA THR A 16 -4.68 12.09 5.40
C THR A 16 -4.19 12.09 3.95
N PRO A 17 -4.66 13.01 3.07
CA PRO A 17 -4.14 13.15 1.72
C PRO A 17 -2.60 13.17 1.69
N ASP A 18 -2.02 12.56 0.64
CA ASP A 18 -0.58 12.38 0.42
C ASP A 18 0.13 11.39 1.36
N CYS A 19 -0.49 10.99 2.48
CA CYS A 19 0.03 9.92 3.32
C CYS A 19 -0.37 8.55 2.74
N ILE A 20 0.63 7.72 2.44
CA ILE A 20 0.41 6.36 1.94
C ILE A 20 1.05 5.38 2.92
N ILE A 21 0.28 4.37 3.31
CA ILE A 21 0.75 3.26 4.15
C ILE A 21 0.67 1.97 3.32
N SER A 22 1.81 1.30 3.18
CA SER A 22 1.90 -0.03 2.55
C SER A 22 1.73 -1.12 3.59
N MET A 23 0.92 -2.11 3.27
CA MET A 23 0.77 -3.35 4.03
C MET A 23 1.59 -4.44 3.35
N LEU A 24 2.60 -4.95 4.05
CA LEU A 24 3.55 -5.93 3.55
C LEU A 24 3.32 -7.29 4.23
N TYR A 25 3.33 -8.35 3.47
CA TYR A 25 3.54 -9.68 4.02
C TYR A 25 5.04 -9.98 4.03
N VAL A 26 5.57 -10.35 5.19
CA VAL A 26 6.99 -10.66 5.36
C VAL A 26 7.14 -12.14 5.63
N MET A 27 7.93 -12.82 4.81
CA MET A 27 8.20 -14.24 4.93
C MET A 27 9.33 -14.53 5.94
N ALA A 28 9.46 -15.77 6.37
CA ALA A 28 10.46 -16.17 7.35
C ALA A 28 11.93 -15.94 6.90
N ASP A 29 12.18 -15.95 5.60
CA ASP A 29 13.48 -15.64 5.01
C ASP A 29 13.77 -14.14 4.85
N GLY A 30 12.81 -13.29 5.26
CA GLY A 30 12.89 -11.84 5.14
C GLY A 30 12.39 -11.28 3.80
N ALA A 31 12.04 -12.13 2.84
CA ALA A 31 11.40 -11.67 1.62
C ALA A 31 10.03 -11.03 1.94
N SER A 32 9.68 -9.99 1.21
CA SER A 32 8.41 -9.30 1.43
C SER A 32 7.75 -8.91 0.12
N ALA A 33 6.43 -8.75 0.17
CA ALA A 33 5.66 -8.17 -0.92
C ALA A 33 4.52 -7.33 -0.35
N GLU A 34 4.20 -6.25 -1.05
CA GLU A 34 3.03 -5.43 -0.73
C GLU A 34 1.77 -6.18 -1.11
N ILE A 35 0.90 -6.35 -0.13
CA ILE A 35 -0.41 -6.97 -0.34
C ILE A 35 -1.50 -5.94 -0.56
N ALA A 36 -1.34 -4.74 0.02
CA ALA A 36 -2.26 -3.63 -0.14
C ALA A 36 -1.59 -2.30 0.15
N VAL A 37 -2.14 -1.24 -0.39
CA VAL A 37 -1.80 0.16 -0.13
C VAL A 37 -3.01 0.92 0.36
N VAL A 38 -2.83 1.74 1.38
CA VAL A 38 -3.89 2.50 2.06
C VAL A 38 -3.54 3.98 2.05
N GLY A 39 -4.43 4.80 1.52
CA GLY A 39 -4.38 6.26 1.58
C GLY A 39 -5.55 6.83 2.40
N ASN A 40 -5.91 8.08 2.12
CA ASN A 40 -6.98 8.78 2.80
C ASN A 40 -8.39 8.20 2.60
N GLU A 41 -8.54 7.25 1.69
CA GLU A 41 -9.78 6.50 1.45
C GLU A 41 -9.99 5.35 2.43
N GLY A 42 -9.00 5.04 3.29
CA GLY A 42 -8.99 3.82 4.04
C GLY A 42 -8.56 3.91 5.50
N VAL A 43 -8.48 2.74 6.13
CA VAL A 43 -8.05 2.56 7.51
C VAL A 43 -7.08 1.40 7.63
N VAL A 44 -6.00 1.60 8.38
CA VAL A 44 -5.00 0.58 8.72
C VAL A 44 -5.32 0.03 10.11
N GLY A 45 -5.27 -1.30 10.28
CA GLY A 45 -5.60 -1.98 11.54
C GLY A 45 -7.02 -2.57 11.55
N ILE A 46 -7.54 -2.97 10.37
CA ILE A 46 -8.90 -3.54 10.22
C ILE A 46 -9.15 -4.77 11.11
N ALA A 47 -8.10 -5.52 11.48
CA ALA A 47 -8.22 -6.68 12.34
C ALA A 47 -8.96 -6.35 13.64
N LEU A 48 -8.78 -5.16 14.21
CA LEU A 48 -9.37 -4.76 15.48
C LEU A 48 -10.90 -4.77 15.49
N PHE A 49 -11.55 -4.33 14.42
CA PHE A 49 -13.02 -4.37 14.35
C PHE A 49 -13.56 -5.65 13.69
N MET A 50 -12.69 -6.46 13.10
CA MET A 50 -13.03 -7.77 12.56
C MET A 50 -12.89 -8.90 13.60
N GLY A 51 -12.57 -8.58 14.84
CA GLY A 51 -12.45 -9.54 15.94
C GLY A 51 -11.06 -10.15 16.13
N GLY A 52 -10.04 -9.64 15.42
CA GLY A 52 -8.64 -10.01 15.62
C GLY A 52 -7.88 -8.97 16.43
N GLY A 53 -6.84 -9.40 17.16
CA GLY A 53 -5.92 -8.50 17.87
C GLY A 53 -4.58 -8.32 17.15
N THR A 54 -4.24 -9.24 16.25
CA THR A 54 -2.96 -9.26 15.53
C THR A 54 -3.17 -9.43 14.03
N THR A 55 -2.12 -9.18 13.24
CA THR A 55 -2.13 -9.41 11.79
C THR A 55 -0.78 -9.98 11.34
N PRO A 56 -0.74 -10.87 10.34
CA PRO A 56 0.52 -11.35 9.76
C PRO A 56 1.20 -10.31 8.86
N SER A 57 0.55 -9.17 8.62
CA SER A 57 1.14 -8.09 7.81
C SER A 57 1.88 -7.08 8.69
N ARG A 58 2.91 -6.47 8.10
CA ARG A 58 3.62 -5.29 8.60
C ARG A 58 3.06 -4.06 7.90
N ALA A 59 2.90 -2.95 8.61
CA ALA A 59 2.50 -1.68 8.01
C ALA A 59 3.64 -0.66 8.08
N ILE A 60 3.97 -0.07 6.93
CA ILE A 60 5.02 0.96 6.82
C ILE A 60 4.51 2.19 6.09
N VAL A 61 5.06 3.34 6.41
CA VAL A 61 4.80 4.58 5.67
C VAL A 61 5.56 4.51 4.34
N GLN A 62 4.83 4.54 3.23
CA GLN A 62 5.36 4.60 1.88
C GLN A 62 5.59 6.06 1.44
N SER A 63 4.59 6.92 1.66
CA SER A 63 4.71 8.37 1.45
C SER A 63 4.45 9.09 2.76
N ALA A 64 5.37 9.99 3.11
CA ALA A 64 5.29 10.77 4.34
C ALA A 64 4.07 11.70 4.34
N GLY A 65 3.41 11.80 5.47
CA GLY A 65 2.23 12.63 5.67
C GLY A 65 1.74 12.55 7.10
N GLN A 66 0.47 12.85 7.30
CA GLN A 66 -0.20 12.77 8.59
C GLN A 66 -1.22 11.62 8.60
N ALA A 67 -1.55 11.14 9.78
CA ALA A 67 -2.64 10.19 9.97
C ALA A 67 -3.33 10.48 11.31
N PHE A 68 -4.65 10.32 11.34
CA PHE A 68 -5.35 10.26 12.61
C PHE A 68 -5.12 8.88 13.23
N GLN A 69 -4.80 8.88 14.52
CA GLN A 69 -4.65 7.66 15.31
C GLN A 69 -5.85 7.55 16.27
N LEU A 70 -6.54 6.42 16.23
CA LEU A 70 -7.67 6.15 17.09
C LEU A 70 -7.43 4.84 17.86
N LYS A 71 -7.74 4.82 19.16
CA LYS A 71 -7.69 3.59 19.96
C LYS A 71 -8.65 2.55 19.39
N GLY A 72 -8.16 1.33 19.19
CA GLY A 72 -8.95 0.22 18.63
C GLY A 72 -10.24 -0.04 19.38
N ARG A 73 -10.21 0.02 20.73
CA ARG A 73 -11.41 -0.12 21.57
C ARG A 73 -12.50 0.91 21.26
N ALA A 74 -12.14 2.14 20.90
CA ALA A 74 -13.11 3.18 20.57
C ALA A 74 -13.77 2.88 19.21
N LEU A 75 -12.98 2.45 18.22
CA LEU A 75 -13.51 2.03 16.93
C LEU A 75 -14.40 0.79 17.05
N THR A 76 -13.98 -0.23 17.81
CA THR A 76 -14.76 -1.46 18.02
C THR A 76 -16.09 -1.15 18.74
N ALA A 77 -16.09 -0.26 19.73
CA ALA A 77 -17.29 0.16 20.41
C ALA A 77 -18.27 0.85 19.45
N GLU A 78 -17.77 1.75 18.58
CA GLU A 78 -18.61 2.44 17.60
C GLU A 78 -19.09 1.47 16.50
N PHE A 79 -18.25 0.53 16.07
CA PHE A 79 -18.62 -0.53 15.11
C PHE A 79 -19.78 -1.37 15.65
N ALA A 80 -19.76 -1.74 16.94
CA ALA A 80 -20.81 -2.51 17.60
C ALA A 80 -22.16 -1.77 17.75
N ARG A 81 -22.18 -0.46 17.54
CA ARG A 81 -23.44 0.34 17.57
C ARG A 81 -24.26 0.19 16.28
N HIS A 82 -23.79 -0.57 15.30
CA HIS A 82 -24.46 -0.77 14.02
C HIS A 82 -24.78 0.54 13.28
N SER A 83 -23.90 1.54 13.44
CA SER A 83 -24.03 2.86 12.85
C SER A 83 -23.63 2.87 11.36
N GLY A 84 -23.80 4.02 10.70
CA GLY A 84 -23.31 4.22 9.34
C GLY A 84 -21.80 3.95 9.18
N LEU A 85 -21.02 4.14 10.26
CA LEU A 85 -19.59 3.83 10.28
C LEU A 85 -19.34 2.33 10.06
N GLN A 86 -20.13 1.44 10.67
CA GLN A 86 -20.02 0.01 10.43
C GLN A 86 -20.16 -0.33 8.93
N ILE A 87 -21.17 0.24 8.27
CA ILE A 87 -21.41 0.01 6.85
C ILE A 87 -20.20 0.48 6.01
N LEU A 88 -19.65 1.66 6.33
CA LEU A 88 -18.46 2.19 5.65
C LEU A 88 -17.23 1.30 5.85
N LEU A 89 -16.97 0.85 7.07
CA LEU A 89 -15.85 -0.04 7.39
C LEU A 89 -15.97 -1.40 6.68
N LEU A 90 -17.18 -1.97 6.61
CA LEU A 90 -17.41 -3.22 5.87
C LEU A 90 -17.23 -3.05 4.36
N ARG A 91 -17.70 -1.94 3.77
CA ARG A 91 -17.48 -1.61 2.35
C ARG A 91 -15.99 -1.41 2.06
N TYR A 92 -15.28 -0.71 2.96
CA TYR A 92 -13.84 -0.55 2.84
C TYR A 92 -13.11 -1.89 2.92
N THR A 93 -13.48 -2.75 3.87
CA THR A 93 -12.90 -4.10 3.98
C THR A 93 -13.12 -4.91 2.70
N GLN A 94 -14.30 -4.85 2.10
CA GLN A 94 -14.57 -5.50 0.82
C GLN A 94 -13.68 -4.94 -0.30
N ALA A 95 -13.51 -3.63 -0.38
CA ALA A 95 -12.61 -3.00 -1.35
C ALA A 95 -11.16 -3.41 -1.14
N LEU A 96 -10.70 -3.50 0.12
CA LEU A 96 -9.36 -3.95 0.47
C LEU A 96 -9.12 -5.41 0.07
N ILE A 97 -10.09 -6.31 0.33
CA ILE A 97 -10.03 -7.71 -0.12
C ILE A 97 -9.92 -7.77 -1.65
N THR A 98 -10.68 -6.96 -2.37
CA THR A 98 -10.62 -6.87 -3.83
C THR A 98 -9.25 -6.40 -4.30
N GLN A 99 -8.66 -5.39 -3.65
CA GLN A 99 -7.31 -4.90 -3.96
C GLN A 99 -6.26 -5.99 -3.74
N MET A 100 -6.33 -6.71 -2.60
CA MET A 100 -5.41 -7.82 -2.28
C MET A 100 -5.53 -8.96 -3.30
N SER A 101 -6.75 -9.34 -3.68
CA SER A 101 -7.01 -10.38 -4.68
C SER A 101 -6.44 -9.99 -6.04
N GLN A 102 -6.67 -8.75 -6.47
CA GLN A 102 -6.11 -8.23 -7.73
C GLN A 102 -4.57 -8.20 -7.67
N THR A 103 -3.98 -7.80 -6.54
CA THR A 103 -2.52 -7.81 -6.34
C THR A 103 -1.96 -9.22 -6.49
N ALA A 104 -2.59 -10.22 -5.87
CA ALA A 104 -2.15 -11.61 -5.96
C ALA A 104 -2.17 -12.12 -7.42
N VAL A 105 -3.25 -11.84 -8.16
CA VAL A 105 -3.37 -12.21 -9.58
C VAL A 105 -2.32 -11.48 -10.43
N CYS A 106 -2.14 -10.18 -10.23
CA CYS A 106 -1.15 -9.39 -10.96
C CYS A 106 0.27 -9.89 -10.70
N ASN A 107 0.62 -10.17 -9.45
CA ASN A 107 1.96 -10.67 -9.11
C ASN A 107 2.25 -12.04 -9.73
N ARG A 108 1.22 -12.84 -10.02
CA ARG A 108 1.38 -14.16 -10.65
C ARG A 108 1.48 -14.09 -12.17
N HIS A 109 0.75 -13.19 -12.82
CA HIS A 109 0.50 -13.25 -14.27
C HIS A 109 1.09 -12.10 -15.06
N HIS A 110 1.39 -10.97 -14.43
CA HIS A 110 1.93 -9.79 -15.10
C HIS A 110 3.46 -9.76 -15.07
N SER A 111 4.05 -9.15 -16.10
CA SER A 111 5.47 -8.83 -16.14
C SER A 111 5.83 -7.79 -15.08
N VAL A 112 7.13 -7.68 -14.73
CA VAL A 112 7.61 -6.65 -13.79
C VAL A 112 7.27 -5.24 -14.28
N ASP A 113 7.27 -5.00 -15.58
CA ASP A 113 6.87 -3.69 -16.16
C ASP A 113 5.42 -3.36 -15.81
N GLN A 114 4.51 -4.31 -16.03
CA GLN A 114 3.08 -4.14 -15.74
C GLN A 114 2.81 -4.01 -14.23
N GLN A 115 3.54 -4.77 -13.41
CA GLN A 115 3.45 -4.66 -11.95
C GLN A 115 3.93 -3.29 -11.48
N LEU A 116 5.05 -2.78 -12.03
CA LEU A 116 5.58 -1.46 -11.72
C LEU A 116 4.62 -0.35 -12.15
N CYS A 117 4.06 -0.42 -13.37
CA CYS A 117 3.04 0.54 -13.84
C CYS A 117 1.82 0.58 -12.89
N ARG A 118 1.27 -0.59 -12.56
CA ARG A 118 0.14 -0.68 -11.64
C ARG A 118 0.46 -0.09 -10.27
N TRP A 119 1.63 -0.40 -9.73
CA TRP A 119 2.07 0.09 -8.43
C TRP A 119 2.25 1.61 -8.43
N LEU A 120 2.83 2.18 -9.48
CA LEU A 120 2.94 3.63 -9.67
C LEU A 120 1.57 4.29 -9.73
N LEU A 121 0.65 3.75 -10.52
CA LEU A 121 -0.71 4.28 -10.65
C LEU A 121 -1.48 4.26 -9.32
N LEU A 122 -1.42 3.13 -8.58
CA LEU A 122 -2.04 3.02 -7.26
C LEU A 122 -1.49 4.06 -6.26
N SER A 123 -0.19 4.33 -6.32
CA SER A 123 0.43 5.34 -5.48
C SER A 123 0.00 6.75 -5.89
N LEU A 124 -0.02 7.05 -7.20
CA LEU A 124 -0.43 8.35 -7.71
C LEU A 124 -1.91 8.67 -7.50
N ASP A 125 -2.78 7.66 -7.43
CA ASP A 125 -4.19 7.86 -7.08
C ASP A 125 -4.38 8.44 -5.67
N ARG A 126 -3.33 8.37 -4.83
CA ARG A 126 -3.33 8.80 -3.43
C ARG A 126 -2.47 10.03 -3.17
N LEU A 127 -1.83 10.56 -4.20
CA LEU A 127 -0.95 11.72 -4.12
C LEU A 127 -1.52 12.88 -4.94
N ALA A 128 -1.39 14.09 -4.43
CA ALA A 128 -1.75 15.29 -5.18
C ALA A 128 -0.74 15.61 -6.31
N SER A 129 0.45 14.99 -6.28
CA SER A 129 1.52 15.18 -7.25
C SER A 129 1.75 13.94 -8.11
N ASN A 130 2.39 14.11 -9.27
CA ASN A 130 2.86 13.02 -10.13
C ASN A 130 4.26 12.50 -9.73
N ARG A 131 4.71 12.77 -8.50
CA ARG A 131 6.06 12.47 -8.02
C ARG A 131 6.02 11.53 -6.82
N LEU A 132 6.95 10.58 -6.83
CA LEU A 132 7.20 9.62 -5.75
C LEU A 132 8.68 9.67 -5.38
N THR A 133 8.98 9.51 -4.09
CA THR A 133 10.35 9.37 -3.61
C THR A 133 10.52 7.95 -3.06
N MET A 134 11.21 7.09 -3.83
CA MET A 134 11.45 5.72 -3.44
C MET A 134 12.66 5.12 -4.15
N THR A 135 13.47 4.35 -3.42
CA THR A 135 14.61 3.64 -3.99
C THR A 135 14.16 2.39 -4.74
N GLN A 136 14.96 1.94 -5.71
CA GLN A 136 14.70 0.68 -6.44
C GLN A 136 14.65 -0.54 -5.53
N GLU A 137 15.41 -0.54 -4.44
CA GLU A 137 15.40 -1.58 -3.42
C GLU A 137 14.03 -1.66 -2.73
N LEU A 138 13.49 -0.51 -2.31
CA LEU A 138 12.16 -0.47 -1.68
C LEU A 138 11.06 -0.88 -2.66
N ILE A 139 11.13 -0.44 -3.92
CA ILE A 139 10.18 -0.88 -4.96
C ILE A 139 10.26 -2.38 -5.17
N ALA A 140 11.47 -2.95 -5.22
CA ALA A 140 11.68 -4.38 -5.37
C ALA A 140 11.02 -5.16 -4.22
N ASN A 141 11.19 -4.70 -2.99
CA ASN A 141 10.55 -5.27 -1.80
C ASN A 141 9.02 -5.15 -1.85
N MET A 142 8.47 -4.03 -2.37
CA MET A 142 7.02 -3.86 -2.54
C MET A 142 6.46 -4.83 -3.58
N LEU A 143 7.13 -4.96 -4.74
CA LEU A 143 6.69 -5.84 -5.82
C LEU A 143 7.00 -7.32 -5.57
N GLY A 144 7.84 -7.65 -4.57
CA GLY A 144 8.29 -9.02 -4.32
C GLY A 144 9.18 -9.56 -5.44
N VAL A 145 9.99 -8.70 -6.07
CA VAL A 145 10.88 -9.03 -7.18
C VAL A 145 12.34 -8.67 -6.88
N ARG A 146 13.27 -9.10 -7.73
CA ARG A 146 14.68 -8.71 -7.59
C ARG A 146 14.88 -7.25 -8.02
N ARG A 147 15.81 -6.55 -7.37
CA ARG A 147 16.16 -5.15 -7.66
C ARG A 147 16.56 -4.93 -9.12
N GLU A 148 17.28 -5.88 -9.71
CA GLU A 148 17.69 -5.82 -11.12
C GLU A 148 16.48 -5.73 -12.04
N GLY A 149 15.41 -6.50 -11.77
CA GLY A 149 14.16 -6.46 -12.52
C GLY A 149 13.51 -5.07 -12.47
N VAL A 150 13.51 -4.42 -11.30
CA VAL A 150 13.01 -3.03 -11.17
C VAL A 150 13.89 -2.06 -11.95
N THR A 151 15.22 -2.21 -11.89
CA THR A 151 16.17 -1.35 -12.63
C THR A 151 15.93 -1.42 -14.13
N GLU A 152 15.78 -2.63 -14.67
CA GLU A 152 15.52 -2.85 -16.10
C GLU A 152 14.14 -2.31 -16.51
N SER A 153 13.11 -2.60 -15.70
CA SER A 153 11.75 -2.15 -15.95
C SER A 153 11.65 -0.61 -15.95
N ALA A 154 12.18 0.04 -14.92
CA ALA A 154 12.23 1.50 -14.85
C ALA A 154 13.01 2.11 -16.02
N GLY A 155 14.11 1.47 -16.44
CA GLY A 155 14.89 1.89 -17.61
C GLY A 155 14.09 1.78 -18.91
N ARG A 156 13.26 0.74 -19.09
CA ARG A 156 12.35 0.61 -20.25
C ARG A 156 11.28 1.68 -20.25
N LEU A 157 10.60 1.89 -19.13
CA LEU A 157 9.55 2.91 -18.99
C LEU A 157 10.11 4.32 -19.22
N GLN A 158 11.34 4.58 -18.78
CA GLN A 158 12.02 5.85 -19.03
C GLN A 158 12.38 6.06 -20.51
N LYS A 159 12.86 5.01 -21.20
CA LYS A 159 13.13 5.07 -22.65
C LYS A 159 11.86 5.32 -23.47
N LEU A 160 10.71 4.83 -23.00
CA LEU A 160 9.40 5.08 -23.61
C LEU A 160 8.84 6.47 -23.26
N GLY A 161 9.53 7.25 -22.41
CA GLY A 161 9.07 8.58 -22.00
C GLY A 161 7.94 8.58 -20.99
N LEU A 162 7.58 7.43 -20.41
CA LEU A 162 6.46 7.30 -19.49
C LEU A 162 6.78 7.80 -18.08
N ILE A 163 8.04 7.63 -17.65
CA ILE A 163 8.53 8.10 -16.36
C ILE A 163 9.90 8.78 -16.51
N GLN A 164 10.26 9.56 -15.50
CA GLN A 164 11.63 9.99 -15.23
C GLN A 164 12.03 9.43 -13.86
N TYR A 165 13.19 8.75 -13.79
CA TYR A 165 13.68 8.18 -12.56
C TYR A 165 15.14 8.60 -12.32
N ASN A 166 15.37 9.35 -11.26
CA ASN A 166 16.71 9.82 -10.91
C ASN A 166 16.89 9.85 -9.39
N ARG A 167 17.92 9.15 -8.89
CA ARG A 167 18.35 9.15 -7.47
C ARG A 167 17.21 8.96 -6.46
N GLY A 168 16.31 8.01 -6.72
CA GLY A 168 15.19 7.70 -5.82
C GLY A 168 13.97 8.59 -6.03
N HIS A 169 13.97 9.50 -7.00
CA HIS A 169 12.81 10.31 -7.36
C HIS A 169 12.22 9.81 -8.68
N ILE A 170 10.94 9.47 -8.66
CA ILE A 170 10.19 9.05 -9.83
C ILE A 170 9.16 10.12 -10.14
N THR A 171 9.12 10.57 -11.40
CA THR A 171 8.06 11.43 -11.93
C THR A 171 7.36 10.67 -13.04
N VAL A 172 6.04 10.50 -12.95
CA VAL A 172 5.24 9.97 -14.05
C VAL A 172 4.96 11.10 -15.02
N VAL A 173 5.42 10.95 -16.25
CA VAL A 173 5.34 11.98 -17.31
C VAL A 173 4.06 11.79 -18.11
N ASP A 174 3.75 10.55 -18.49
CA ASP A 174 2.56 10.21 -19.25
C ASP A 174 1.75 9.14 -18.53
N ARG A 175 0.80 9.58 -17.69
CA ARG A 175 -0.08 8.70 -16.94
C ARG A 175 -1.05 7.91 -17.82
N PRO A 176 -1.68 8.48 -18.86
CA PRO A 176 -2.57 7.73 -19.75
C PRO A 176 -1.90 6.59 -20.49
N ALA A 177 -0.62 6.74 -20.84
CA ALA A 177 0.15 5.72 -21.55
C ALA A 177 0.81 4.68 -20.60
N LEU A 178 0.88 4.97 -19.30
CA LEU A 178 1.42 4.08 -18.27
C LEU A 178 0.41 2.98 -17.96
#